data_7f3a377da0abc62c55320574d75c69f7
#
_entry.id   7f3a377da0abc62c55320574d75c69f7
#
_cell.length_a   1.000
_cell.length_b   1.000
_cell.length_c   1.000
_cell.angle_alpha   90.00
_cell.angle_beta   90.00
_cell.angle_gamma   90.00
#
_symmetry.space_group_name_H-M   'P 1'
#
loop_
_entity.id
_entity.type
_entity.pdbx_description
1 polymer ?
#
loop_
_entity_poly.entity_id
_entity_poly.type
_entity_poly.pdbx_seq_one_letter_code
_entity_poly.pdbx_strand_id
1 'polypeptide(L)'
;HGEAIASSDKTFDLVFTSGVLIHIEPKRLRHVCAEIYRVSRKYIVCIEYFSDKNEEVPYRGHTGKLFKRDFGAFWMDKHKSLKLLDYGFVWKRVTGLDNLTYWVFTK
;
A
#
# COMPACT_ATOMS: atom_id res chain seq x y z
N HIS A 1 7.96 6.74 -10.66
CA HIS A 1 7.45 7.04 -9.38
C HIS A 1 7.34 5.96 -8.45
N GLY A 2 7.61 5.66 -7.43
CA GLY A 2 7.47 4.55 -6.52
C GLY A 2 8.35 3.36 -6.81
N GLU A 3 8.83 3.20 -8.03
CA GLU A 3 9.63 2.05 -8.39
C GLU A 3 11.08 2.15 -7.94
N ALA A 4 11.62 3.34 -7.97
CA ALA A 4 12.99 3.58 -7.52
C ALA A 4 13.01 4.91 -6.80
N ILE A 5 13.08 4.86 -5.49
CA ILE A 5 13.09 6.05 -4.67
C ILE A 5 14.54 6.51 -4.51
N ALA A 6 14.79 7.77 -4.85
CA ALA A 6 16.14 8.32 -4.87
C ALA A 6 16.67 8.69 -3.49
N SER A 7 16.17 8.08 -2.45
CA SER A 7 16.62 8.34 -1.08
C SER A 7 17.45 7.19 -0.55
N SER A 8 18.31 7.47 0.40
CA SER A 8 19.12 6.46 1.08
C SER A 8 18.25 5.53 1.91
N ASP A 9 18.81 4.38 2.29
CA ASP A 9 18.14 3.46 3.19
C ASP A 9 17.78 4.15 4.49
N LYS A 10 16.61 3.80 5.05
CA LYS A 10 16.18 4.28 6.36
C LYS A 10 16.19 5.79 6.51
N THR A 11 15.87 6.52 5.43
CA THR A 11 15.86 7.98 5.44
C THR A 11 14.67 8.54 6.20
N PHE A 12 13.52 7.88 6.11
CA PHE A 12 12.28 8.39 6.67
C PHE A 12 11.81 7.54 7.85
N ASP A 13 11.44 8.17 8.95
CA ASP A 13 10.90 7.46 10.11
C ASP A 13 9.58 6.78 9.79
N LEU A 14 8.75 7.42 8.97
CA LEU A 14 7.46 6.92 8.56
C LEU A 14 7.29 7.16 7.06
N VAL A 15 6.86 6.13 6.35
CA VAL A 15 6.48 6.24 4.94
C VAL A 15 5.05 5.75 4.83
N PHE A 16 4.21 6.48 4.13
CA PHE A 16 2.84 6.05 3.92
C PHE A 16 2.44 6.13 2.46
N THR A 17 1.50 5.29 2.08
CA THR A 17 0.86 5.33 0.77
C THR A 17 -0.65 5.45 0.98
N SER A 18 -1.29 6.27 0.18
CA SER A 18 -2.74 6.43 0.21
C SER A 18 -3.26 6.46 -1.22
N GLY A 19 -3.91 5.38 -1.63
CA GLY A 19 -4.43 5.27 -2.98
C GLY A 19 -3.36 5.20 -4.06
N VAL A 20 -2.16 4.73 -3.73
CA VAL A 20 -1.04 4.66 -4.66
C VAL A 20 -0.85 3.25 -5.20
N LEU A 21 -0.81 2.27 -4.31
CA LEU A 21 -0.49 0.89 -4.69
C LEU A 21 -1.57 0.27 -5.58
N ILE A 22 -2.79 0.74 -5.48
CA ILE A 22 -3.89 0.26 -6.32
C ILE A 22 -3.69 0.57 -7.80
N HIS A 23 -2.80 1.51 -8.13
CA HIS A 23 -2.50 1.87 -9.52
C HIS A 23 -1.25 1.16 -10.05
N ILE A 24 -0.58 0.38 -9.21
CA ILE A 24 0.67 -0.30 -9.59
C ILE A 24 0.33 -1.69 -10.14
N GLU A 25 0.82 -2.00 -11.33
CA GLU A 25 0.64 -3.33 -11.91
C GLU A 25 1.22 -4.40 -10.98
N PRO A 26 0.55 -5.55 -10.85
CA PRO A 26 1.01 -6.59 -9.92
C PRO A 26 2.45 -7.02 -10.10
N LYS A 27 2.94 -7.06 -11.33
CA LYS A 27 4.32 -7.47 -11.63
C LYS A 27 5.36 -6.48 -11.11
N ARG A 28 4.95 -5.22 -10.85
CA ARG A 28 5.85 -4.16 -10.37
C ARG A 28 5.67 -3.89 -8.88
N LEU A 29 4.60 -4.38 -8.30
CA LEU A 29 4.24 -4.09 -6.91
C LEU A 29 5.33 -4.54 -5.93
N ARG A 30 5.92 -5.69 -6.17
CA ARG A 30 6.97 -6.24 -5.32
C ARG A 30 8.16 -5.29 -5.25
N HIS A 31 8.56 -4.73 -6.39
CA HIS A 31 9.69 -3.81 -6.45
C HIS A 31 9.37 -2.49 -5.74
N VAL A 32 8.18 -1.96 -5.99
CA VAL A 32 7.75 -0.70 -5.36
C VAL A 32 7.74 -0.84 -3.84
N CYS A 33 7.15 -1.92 -3.34
CA CYS A 33 7.10 -2.16 -1.90
C CYS A 33 8.48 -2.39 -1.30
N ALA A 34 9.37 -3.04 -2.04
CA ALA A 34 10.75 -3.23 -1.59
C ALA A 34 11.45 -1.88 -1.39
N GLU A 35 11.21 -0.91 -2.28
CA GLU A 35 11.80 0.42 -2.17
C GLU A 35 11.20 1.20 -1.00
N ILE A 36 9.89 1.10 -0.79
CA ILE A 36 9.25 1.73 0.37
C ILE A 36 9.82 1.15 1.66
N TYR A 37 9.97 -0.16 1.72
CA TYR A 37 10.56 -0.84 2.87
C TYR A 37 12.00 -0.36 3.12
N ARG A 38 12.78 -0.25 2.07
CA ARG A 38 14.18 0.15 2.14
C ARG A 38 14.35 1.53 2.76
N VAL A 39 13.56 2.52 2.30
CA VAL A 39 13.72 3.91 2.74
C VAL A 39 13.04 4.20 4.06
N SER A 40 12.14 3.35 4.53
CA SER A 40 11.49 3.56 5.82
C SER A 40 12.40 3.08 6.95
N ARG A 41 12.47 3.87 8.03
CA ARG A 41 13.28 3.51 9.18
C ARG A 41 12.49 2.71 10.21
N LYS A 42 11.25 3.10 10.46
CA LYS A 42 10.48 2.50 11.54
C LYS A 42 9.07 2.09 11.15
N TYR A 43 8.30 2.99 10.54
CA TYR A 43 6.88 2.75 10.27
C TYR A 43 6.53 2.80 8.80
N ILE A 44 5.61 1.91 8.41
CA ILE A 44 5.01 1.91 7.07
C ILE A 44 3.50 1.92 7.28
N VAL A 45 2.82 2.87 6.67
CA VAL A 45 1.37 2.98 6.70
C VAL A 45 0.84 2.81 5.29
N CYS A 46 -0.11 1.92 5.12
CA CYS A 46 -0.71 1.61 3.82
C CYS A 46 -2.21 1.86 3.92
N ILE A 47 -2.73 2.75 3.07
CA ILE A 47 -4.15 3.09 3.02
C ILE A 47 -4.62 2.84 1.59
N GLU A 48 -5.34 1.74 1.36
CA GLU A 48 -5.73 1.32 0.02
C GLU A 48 -7.11 0.69 0.01
N TYR A 49 -7.69 0.54 -1.17
CA TYR A 49 -8.89 -0.26 -1.33
C TYR A 49 -8.55 -1.72 -1.04
N PHE A 50 -9.51 -2.42 -0.48
CA PHE A 50 -9.32 -3.83 -0.11
C PHE A 50 -10.09 -4.76 -1.04
N SER A 51 -9.50 -5.91 -1.36
CA SER A 51 -10.20 -7.06 -1.89
C SER A 51 -9.49 -8.31 -1.36
N ASP A 52 -10.26 -9.32 -1.01
CA ASP A 52 -9.69 -10.58 -0.52
C ASP A 52 -9.11 -11.43 -1.66
N LYS A 53 -9.27 -11.01 -2.89
CA LYS A 53 -8.67 -11.62 -4.07
C LYS A 53 -8.15 -10.54 -5.00
N ASN A 54 -7.21 -10.90 -5.86
CA ASN A 54 -6.65 -9.94 -6.80
C ASN A 54 -7.68 -9.59 -7.86
N GLU A 55 -8.01 -8.31 -7.97
CA GLU A 55 -8.98 -7.81 -8.94
C GLU A 55 -8.39 -6.67 -9.75
N GLU A 56 -8.62 -6.73 -11.06
CA GLU A 56 -8.28 -5.65 -11.96
C GLU A 56 -9.59 -4.95 -12.34
N VAL A 57 -9.70 -3.67 -12.02
CA VAL A 57 -10.94 -2.91 -12.21
C VAL A 57 -10.66 -1.71 -13.10
N PRO A 58 -11.51 -1.46 -14.11
CA PRO A 58 -11.36 -0.24 -14.92
C PRO A 58 -11.48 1.00 -14.05
N TYR A 59 -10.66 1.98 -14.34
CA TYR A 59 -10.63 3.24 -13.62
C TYR A 59 -10.77 4.38 -14.60
N ARG A 60 -11.76 5.24 -14.36
CA ARG A 60 -12.05 6.39 -15.24
C ARG A 60 -12.24 5.95 -16.69
N GLY A 61 -13.05 4.91 -16.87
CA GLY A 61 -13.36 4.41 -18.18
C GLY A 61 -12.27 3.52 -18.73
N HIS A 62 -11.40 4.05 -19.54
CA HIS A 62 -10.51 3.22 -20.36
C HIS A 62 -9.03 3.60 -20.29
N THR A 63 -8.68 4.60 -19.51
CA THR A 63 -7.32 5.12 -19.52
C THR A 63 -6.46 4.65 -18.35
N GLY A 64 -7.06 3.96 -17.38
CA GLY A 64 -6.33 3.48 -16.22
C GLY A 64 -7.01 2.29 -15.61
N LYS A 65 -6.33 1.65 -14.67
CA LYS A 65 -6.86 0.47 -13.99
C LYS A 65 -6.56 0.55 -12.51
N LEU A 66 -7.44 -0.07 -11.74
CA LEU A 66 -7.23 -0.30 -10.32
C LEU A 66 -6.94 -1.78 -10.12
N PHE A 67 -5.96 -2.07 -9.29
CA PHE A 67 -5.59 -3.44 -8.95
C PHE A 67 -5.86 -3.64 -7.47
N LYS A 68 -7.07 -4.07 -7.14
CA LYS A 68 -7.46 -4.30 -5.76
C LYS A 68 -6.93 -5.63 -5.28
N ARG A 69 -6.49 -5.66 -4.05
CA ARG A 69 -6.02 -6.89 -3.40
C ARG A 69 -5.90 -6.66 -1.90
N ASP A 70 -5.54 -7.70 -1.17
CA ASP A 70 -5.21 -7.57 0.24
C ASP A 70 -3.75 -7.08 0.34
N PHE A 71 -3.57 -5.77 0.33
CA PHE A 71 -2.23 -5.17 0.39
C PHE A 71 -1.55 -5.44 1.73
N GLY A 72 -2.34 -5.51 2.81
CA GLY A 72 -1.78 -5.84 4.11
C GLY A 72 -1.13 -7.22 4.12
N ALA A 73 -1.83 -8.20 3.55
CA ALA A 73 -1.27 -9.55 3.41
C ALA A 73 -0.03 -9.54 2.52
N PHE A 74 -0.07 -8.78 1.44
CA PHE A 74 1.08 -8.66 0.54
C PHE A 74 2.32 -8.16 1.30
N TRP A 75 2.17 -7.08 2.09
CA TRP A 75 3.26 -6.57 2.89
C TRP A 75 3.80 -7.60 3.87
N MET A 76 2.91 -8.26 4.59
CA MET A 76 3.32 -9.23 5.61
C MET A 76 3.98 -10.47 5.00
N ASP A 77 3.52 -10.91 3.83
CA ASP A 77 4.06 -12.08 3.16
C ASP A 77 5.44 -11.80 2.56
N LYS A 78 5.66 -10.59 2.05
CA LYS A 78 6.93 -10.23 1.40
C LYS A 78 7.98 -9.76 2.40
N HIS A 79 7.56 -9.21 3.52
CA HIS A 79 8.48 -8.68 4.54
C HIS A 79 8.11 -9.29 5.90
N LYS A 80 8.57 -10.51 6.11
CA LYS A 80 8.21 -11.32 7.28
C LYS A 80 8.58 -10.67 8.62
N SER A 81 9.54 -9.76 8.62
CA SER A 81 9.96 -9.08 9.85
C SER A 81 9.02 -7.95 10.26
N LEU A 82 8.13 -7.51 9.38
CA LEU A 82 7.17 -6.47 9.72
C LEU A 82 6.17 -6.98 10.76
N LYS A 83 5.86 -6.10 11.72
CA LYS A 83 4.84 -6.36 12.71
C LYS A 83 3.65 -5.46 12.47
N LEU A 84 2.47 -6.01 12.50
CA LEU A 84 1.23 -5.24 12.35
C LEU A 84 0.89 -4.58 13.68
N LEU A 85 0.86 -3.25 13.68
CA LEU A 85 0.51 -2.48 14.88
C LEU A 85 -0.98 -2.17 14.95
N ASP A 86 -1.57 -1.86 13.81
CA ASP A 86 -2.98 -1.48 13.76
C ASP A 86 -3.51 -1.67 12.35
N TYR A 87 -4.81 -1.84 12.24
CA TYR A 87 -5.50 -1.88 10.96
C TYR A 87 -6.96 -1.50 11.18
N GLY A 88 -7.63 -1.04 10.12
CA GLY A 88 -9.02 -0.67 10.26
C GLY A 88 -9.65 -0.29 8.94
N PHE A 89 -10.89 0.13 9.02
CA PHE A 89 -11.71 0.46 7.88
C PHE A 89 -12.15 1.93 7.96
N VAL A 90 -11.96 2.64 6.86
CA VAL A 90 -12.43 4.03 6.74
C VAL A 90 -13.77 3.99 6.03
N TRP A 91 -14.84 4.34 6.74
CA TRP A 91 -16.18 4.21 6.22
C TRP A 91 -16.63 5.52 5.57
N LYS A 92 -16.94 5.44 4.28
CA LYS A 92 -17.36 6.58 3.47
C LYS A 92 -18.54 7.34 4.09
N ARG A 93 -19.51 6.61 4.64
CA ARG A 93 -20.70 7.21 5.23
C ARG A 93 -20.38 8.19 6.35
N VAL A 94 -19.35 7.90 7.13
CA VAL A 94 -18.98 8.71 8.30
C VAL A 94 -17.97 9.79 7.92
N THR A 95 -16.97 9.44 7.12
CA THR A 95 -15.85 10.33 6.82
C THR A 95 -16.06 11.22 5.60
N GLY A 96 -16.95 10.81 4.68
CA GLY A 96 -17.08 11.47 3.39
C GLY A 96 -16.01 11.04 2.38
N LEU A 97 -15.04 10.25 2.81
CA LEU A 97 -14.00 9.69 1.94
C LEU A 97 -14.47 8.38 1.34
N ASP A 98 -13.64 7.73 0.53
CA ASP A 98 -13.97 6.41 0.02
C ASP A 98 -13.86 5.36 1.11
N ASN A 99 -14.44 4.18 0.87
CA ASN A 99 -14.27 3.04 1.75
C ASN A 99 -12.87 2.48 1.55
N LEU A 100 -12.03 2.66 2.53
CA LEU A 100 -10.62 2.28 2.47
C LEU A 100 -10.26 1.42 3.66
N THR A 101 -9.18 0.65 3.51
CA THR A 101 -8.60 -0.10 4.62
C THR A 101 -7.23 0.48 4.89
N TYR A 102 -6.83 0.54 6.15
CA TYR A 102 -5.49 0.98 6.49
C TYR A 102 -4.77 -0.10 7.30
N TRP A 103 -3.47 -0.13 7.14
CA TRP A 103 -2.58 -1.00 7.91
C TRP A 103 -1.39 -0.19 8.38
N VAL A 104 -1.01 -0.38 9.62
CA VAL A 104 0.17 0.28 10.20
C VAL A 104 1.15 -0.80 10.60
N PHE A 105 2.34 -0.75 10.00
CA PHE A 105 3.39 -1.73 10.26
C PHE A 105 4.59 -1.07 10.93
N THR A 106 5.33 -1.84 11.71
CA THR A 106 6.65 -1.44 12.23
C THR A 106 7.70 -2.46 11.80
N LYS A 107 8.86 -1.93 11.50
CA LYS A 107 10.04 -2.75 11.19
C LYS A 107 10.69 -3.29 12.46
#